data_7ca921b3157dc8f2f146fd04a0bb0117
#
_entry.id   7ca921b3157dc8f2f146fd04a0bb0117
#
_cell.length_a   1.000
_cell.length_b   1.000
_cell.length_c   1.000
_cell.angle_alpha   90.00
_cell.angle_beta   90.00
_cell.angle_gamma   90.00
#
_symmetry.space_group_name_H-M   'P 1'
#
loop_
_entity.id
_entity.type
_entity.pdbx_description
1 polymer ?
#
loop_
_entity_poly.entity_id
_entity_poly.type
_entity_poly.pdbx_seq_one_letter_code
_entity_poly.pdbx_strand_id
1 'polypeptide(L)'
;MTENSYKTSCGCIHYFVNIIDKQKITLVFLPGLTADHRLFEKQIEYFEKKQNVFVWDAPSHALSRPFTNNYSLSDMAEWLDKILAKEEINNPIIIGQSMGGYLAQMYMELYPDKIKGFISIDSAPLKKSYISAMEIWLLERVEPLYRIYPWKALLRAGSRGCAETDYGQNLMQKMMMSYDPDPKEYARLAGFGFRMLAEAIKADLPYHISCPALLICGEKDKAGSAKSYNKKWHQREGLPLKWIKNAGHNSNADQPDEVNRLIEKFIRGVECI
;
A
#
# COMPACT_ATOMS: atom_id res chain seq x y z
N MET A 1 10.77 3.85 16.59
CA MET A 1 10.21 4.90 15.72
C MET A 1 9.46 5.92 16.53
N THR A 2 9.41 7.19 16.13
CA THR A 2 8.64 8.27 16.77
C THR A 2 7.28 8.38 16.08
N GLU A 3 6.21 8.40 16.88
CA GLU A 3 4.85 8.67 16.40
C GLU A 3 4.64 10.17 16.23
N ASN A 4 4.11 10.55 15.07
CA ASN A 4 3.76 11.92 14.71
C ASN A 4 2.38 11.99 14.07
N SER A 5 1.86 13.19 13.87
CA SER A 5 0.59 13.38 13.19
C SER A 5 0.56 14.60 12.28
N TYR A 6 -0.33 14.56 11.30
CA TYR A 6 -0.60 15.63 10.36
C TYR A 6 -2.10 15.92 10.27
N LYS A 7 -2.49 17.17 10.53
CA LYS A 7 -3.88 17.61 10.56
C LYS A 7 -4.34 17.99 9.15
N THR A 8 -5.48 17.46 8.72
CA THR A 8 -6.16 17.81 7.47
C THR A 8 -7.55 18.36 7.77
N SER A 9 -8.26 18.81 6.75
CA SER A 9 -9.69 19.18 6.88
C SER A 9 -10.61 17.99 7.15
N CYS A 10 -10.17 16.77 6.84
CA CYS A 10 -10.95 15.53 6.96
C CYS A 10 -10.67 14.75 8.25
N GLY A 11 -9.55 15.03 8.93
CA GLY A 11 -9.11 14.32 10.12
C GLY A 11 -7.62 14.47 10.37
N CYS A 12 -7.08 13.60 11.24
CA CYS A 12 -5.67 13.58 11.60
C CYS A 12 -5.01 12.30 11.06
N ILE A 13 -3.93 12.44 10.31
CA ILE A 13 -3.15 11.33 9.78
C ILE A 13 -2.02 11.03 10.76
N HIS A 14 -1.95 9.81 11.28
CA HIS A 14 -0.88 9.33 12.15
C HIS A 14 0.18 8.60 11.32
N TYR A 15 1.43 8.82 11.67
CA TYR A 15 2.57 8.18 11.00
C TYR A 15 3.73 8.00 11.97
N PHE A 16 4.64 7.12 11.61
CA PHE A 16 5.80 6.77 12.41
C PHE A 16 7.06 6.99 11.58
N VAL A 17 8.04 7.64 12.15
CA VAL A 17 9.29 7.96 11.48
C VAL A 17 10.49 7.62 12.35
N ASN A 18 11.56 7.18 11.71
CA ASN A 18 12.87 6.97 12.32
C ASN A 18 13.96 7.45 11.36
N ILE A 19 14.52 8.62 11.63
CA ILE A 19 15.63 9.21 10.86
C ILE A 19 16.92 8.97 11.64
N ILE A 20 17.72 8.03 11.18
CA ILE A 20 19.00 7.69 11.81
C ILE A 20 20.18 8.49 11.24
N ASP A 21 20.04 8.93 9.98
CA ASP A 21 21.05 9.71 9.28
C ASP A 21 20.40 10.44 8.09
N LYS A 22 20.49 11.77 8.05
CA LYS A 22 19.90 12.59 6.96
C LYS A 22 20.49 12.31 5.58
N GLN A 23 21.66 11.68 5.49
CA GLN A 23 22.30 11.31 4.20
C GLN A 23 21.78 9.95 3.66
N LYS A 24 21.16 9.14 4.51
CA LYS A 24 20.60 7.85 4.09
C LYS A 24 19.26 7.99 3.40
N ILE A 25 19.00 7.07 2.49
CA ILE A 25 17.69 6.95 1.84
C ILE A 25 16.62 6.67 2.89
N THR A 26 15.47 7.32 2.76
CA THR A 26 14.27 6.99 3.55
C THR A 26 13.41 5.99 2.79
N LEU A 27 13.07 4.89 3.46
CA LEU A 27 12.09 3.91 2.98
C LEU A 27 10.71 4.33 3.47
N VAL A 28 9.81 4.65 2.55
CA VAL A 28 8.43 5.05 2.82
C VAL A 28 7.51 3.86 2.56
N PHE A 29 6.99 3.26 3.63
CA PHE A 29 6.07 2.12 3.56
C PHE A 29 4.61 2.58 3.57
N LEU A 30 3.86 2.17 2.54
CA LEU A 30 2.45 2.51 2.36
C LEU A 30 1.60 1.23 2.40
N PRO A 31 0.88 0.98 3.50
CA PRO A 31 0.00 -0.19 3.64
C PRO A 31 -1.18 -0.15 2.67
N GLY A 32 -1.75 -1.34 2.43
CA GLY A 32 -2.95 -1.51 1.63
C GLY A 32 -4.24 -1.10 2.34
N LEU A 33 -5.35 -1.18 1.59
CA LEU A 33 -6.69 -0.89 2.11
C LEU A 33 -7.03 -1.84 3.26
N THR A 34 -7.56 -1.29 4.34
CA THR A 34 -7.92 -1.96 5.59
C THR A 34 -6.76 -2.56 6.42
N ALA A 35 -5.53 -2.38 5.95
CA ALA A 35 -4.31 -2.65 6.71
C ALA A 35 -3.79 -1.35 7.38
N ASP A 36 -2.81 -1.48 8.26
CA ASP A 36 -2.17 -0.37 8.96
C ASP A 36 -0.65 -0.55 9.02
N HIS A 37 0.06 0.36 9.72
CA HIS A 37 1.52 0.34 9.84
C HIS A 37 2.09 -1.03 10.24
N ARG A 38 1.35 -1.85 10.99
CA ARG A 38 1.78 -3.20 11.42
C ARG A 38 2.01 -4.16 10.28
N LEU A 39 1.39 -3.92 9.10
CA LEU A 39 1.63 -4.76 7.91
C LEU A 39 3.11 -4.84 7.54
N PHE A 40 3.87 -3.78 7.84
CA PHE A 40 5.29 -3.68 7.54
C PHE A 40 6.20 -3.90 8.77
N GLU A 41 5.68 -4.45 9.90
CA GLU A 41 6.47 -4.58 11.12
C GLU A 41 7.79 -5.37 10.92
N LYS A 42 7.79 -6.41 10.07
CA LYS A 42 9.00 -7.18 9.75
C LYS A 42 9.99 -6.44 8.86
N GLN A 43 9.52 -5.58 7.98
CA GLN A 43 10.35 -4.68 7.19
C GLN A 43 10.95 -3.59 8.07
N ILE A 44 10.14 -2.99 8.92
CA ILE A 44 10.57 -1.95 9.87
C ILE A 44 11.65 -2.52 10.79
N GLU A 45 11.40 -3.66 11.44
CA GLU A 45 12.36 -4.34 12.33
C GLU A 45 13.72 -4.59 11.62
N TYR A 46 13.68 -4.95 10.33
CA TYR A 46 14.88 -5.23 9.54
C TYR A 46 15.65 -3.97 9.14
N PHE A 47 14.94 -2.89 8.78
CA PHE A 47 15.54 -1.70 8.20
C PHE A 47 15.79 -0.55 9.16
N GLU A 48 15.07 -0.43 10.28
CA GLU A 48 15.11 0.75 11.17
C GLU A 48 16.49 1.09 11.75
N LYS A 49 17.42 0.12 11.79
CA LYS A 49 18.82 0.33 12.21
C LYS A 49 19.78 0.56 11.04
N LYS A 50 19.33 0.39 9.81
CA LYS A 50 20.15 0.44 8.60
C LYS A 50 19.83 1.62 7.72
N GLN A 51 18.56 2.00 7.62
CA GLN A 51 18.01 3.04 6.77
C GLN A 51 17.05 3.93 7.56
N ASN A 52 16.74 5.11 7.04
CA ASN A 52 15.63 5.89 7.52
C ASN A 52 14.31 5.19 7.13
N VAL A 53 13.34 5.23 8.02
CA VAL A 53 12.07 4.53 7.82
C VAL A 53 10.91 5.46 8.14
N PHE A 54 9.92 5.44 7.26
CA PHE A 54 8.62 6.07 7.44
C PHE A 54 7.53 5.04 7.16
N VAL A 55 6.49 5.03 7.98
CA VAL A 55 5.25 4.30 7.72
C VAL A 55 4.08 5.08 8.30
N TRP A 56 2.92 5.01 7.68
CA TRP A 56 1.74 5.69 8.17
C TRP A 56 0.56 4.74 8.41
N ASP A 57 -0.38 5.21 9.20
CA ASP A 57 -1.75 4.72 9.11
C ASP A 57 -2.47 5.62 8.09
N ALA A 58 -2.85 5.04 6.96
CA ALA A 58 -3.50 5.80 5.91
C ALA A 58 -4.77 6.51 6.43
N PRO A 59 -5.25 7.60 5.79
CA PRO A 59 -6.51 8.23 6.16
C PRO A 59 -7.64 7.22 6.36
N SER A 60 -8.39 7.32 7.45
CA SER A 60 -9.46 6.40 7.85
C SER A 60 -9.01 5.02 8.34
N HIS A 61 -7.70 4.79 8.54
CA HIS A 61 -7.18 3.53 9.06
C HIS A 61 -6.58 3.69 10.47
N ALA A 62 -6.69 2.65 11.27
CA ALA A 62 -6.09 2.51 12.62
C ALA A 62 -6.10 3.82 13.45
N LEU A 63 -4.93 4.38 13.79
CA LEU A 63 -4.81 5.61 14.58
C LEU A 63 -5.28 6.87 13.83
N SER A 64 -5.33 6.83 12.49
CA SER A 64 -5.90 7.91 11.68
C SER A 64 -7.43 7.90 11.64
N ARG A 65 -8.07 7.34 12.65
CA ARG A 65 -9.52 7.38 12.88
C ARG A 65 -9.84 8.21 14.12
N PRO A 66 -10.97 8.95 14.13
CA PRO A 66 -11.96 9.10 13.06
C PRO A 66 -11.47 9.99 11.91
N PHE A 67 -11.97 9.72 10.69
CA PHE A 67 -11.63 10.49 9.50
C PHE A 67 -12.85 10.58 8.55
N THR A 68 -13.09 11.74 7.94
CA THR A 68 -14.20 11.91 7.03
C THR A 68 -13.84 11.36 5.65
N ASN A 69 -14.59 10.38 5.15
CA ASN A 69 -14.41 9.76 3.84
C ASN A 69 -14.90 10.66 2.69
N ASN A 70 -14.26 11.81 2.51
CA ASN A 70 -14.51 12.78 1.44
C ASN A 70 -13.16 13.29 0.90
N TYR A 71 -12.39 12.40 0.32
CA TYR A 71 -11.08 12.66 -0.27
C TYR A 71 -10.80 11.68 -1.41
N SER A 72 -9.90 12.04 -2.29
CA SER A 72 -9.45 11.26 -3.44
C SER A 72 -8.07 10.63 -3.21
N LEU A 73 -7.63 9.78 -4.14
CA LEU A 73 -6.26 9.25 -4.13
C LEU A 73 -5.23 10.37 -4.35
N SER A 74 -5.57 11.41 -5.11
CA SER A 74 -4.73 12.60 -5.27
C SER A 74 -4.60 13.41 -3.98
N ASP A 75 -5.69 13.58 -3.20
CA ASP A 75 -5.60 14.23 -1.88
C ASP A 75 -4.67 13.47 -0.94
N MET A 76 -4.73 12.12 -0.96
CA MET A 76 -3.81 11.29 -0.17
C MET A 76 -2.36 11.49 -0.59
N ALA A 77 -2.08 11.59 -1.89
CA ALA A 77 -0.74 11.85 -2.42
C ALA A 77 -0.24 13.25 -2.03
N GLU A 78 -1.11 14.27 -2.06
CA GLU A 78 -0.78 15.62 -1.59
C GLU A 78 -0.49 15.66 -0.08
N TRP A 79 -1.28 14.96 0.73
CA TRP A 79 -1.01 14.89 2.17
C TRP A 79 0.29 14.15 2.45
N LEU A 80 0.57 13.08 1.73
CA LEU A 80 1.86 12.38 1.83
C LEU A 80 3.02 13.33 1.50
N ASP A 81 2.94 14.10 0.40
CA ASP A 81 3.96 15.08 0.03
C ASP A 81 4.21 16.12 1.13
N LYS A 82 3.14 16.67 1.71
CA LYS A 82 3.21 17.63 2.81
C LYS A 82 3.82 17.03 4.09
N ILE A 83 3.52 15.77 4.37
CA ILE A 83 4.10 15.05 5.51
C ILE A 83 5.58 14.79 5.28
N LEU A 84 5.96 14.30 4.09
CA LEU A 84 7.36 14.04 3.76
C LEU A 84 8.19 15.34 3.78
N ALA A 85 7.62 16.44 3.29
CA ALA A 85 8.26 17.76 3.35
C ALA A 85 8.43 18.25 4.81
N LYS A 86 7.43 18.06 5.67
CA LYS A 86 7.50 18.39 7.10
C LYS A 86 8.60 17.61 7.82
N GLU A 87 8.81 16.35 7.46
CA GLU A 87 9.85 15.49 8.03
C GLU A 87 11.20 15.61 7.31
N GLU A 88 11.34 16.57 6.39
CA GLU A 88 12.56 16.81 5.57
C GLU A 88 12.98 15.54 4.78
N ILE A 89 12.02 14.69 4.41
CA ILE A 89 12.26 13.48 3.62
C ILE A 89 12.26 13.83 2.15
N ASN A 90 13.42 13.76 1.52
CA ASN A 90 13.61 14.08 0.11
C ASN A 90 13.97 12.81 -0.67
N ASN A 91 13.42 12.68 -1.88
CA ASN A 91 13.72 11.57 -2.80
C ASN A 91 13.70 10.18 -2.12
N PRO A 92 12.60 9.78 -1.44
CA PRO A 92 12.52 8.47 -0.81
C PRO A 92 12.44 7.33 -1.84
N ILE A 93 12.64 6.10 -1.36
CA ILE A 93 12.12 4.91 -2.04
C ILE A 93 10.73 4.63 -1.44
N ILE A 94 9.70 4.66 -2.30
CA ILE A 94 8.33 4.35 -1.87
C ILE A 94 8.04 2.88 -2.10
N ILE A 95 7.57 2.22 -1.05
CA ILE A 95 7.26 0.79 -1.01
C ILE A 95 5.77 0.66 -0.68
N GLY A 96 4.95 0.41 -1.70
CA GLY A 96 3.50 0.35 -1.55
C GLY A 96 2.95 -1.07 -1.70
N GLN A 97 2.19 -1.53 -0.70
CA GLN A 97 1.46 -2.79 -0.78
C GLN A 97 0.01 -2.53 -1.21
N SER A 98 -0.49 -3.27 -2.20
CA SER A 98 -1.88 -3.17 -2.66
C SER A 98 -2.31 -1.72 -2.93
N MET A 99 -3.27 -1.16 -2.19
CA MET A 99 -3.70 0.24 -2.28
C MET A 99 -2.54 1.23 -2.10
N GLY A 100 -1.56 0.91 -1.26
CA GLY A 100 -0.35 1.72 -1.10
C GLY A 100 0.49 1.81 -2.38
N GLY A 101 0.47 0.77 -3.22
CA GLY A 101 1.12 0.79 -4.54
C GLY A 101 0.38 1.65 -5.56
N TYR A 102 -0.95 1.73 -5.49
CA TYR A 102 -1.73 2.69 -6.29
C TYR A 102 -1.47 4.13 -5.86
N LEU A 103 -1.40 4.37 -4.54
CA LEU A 103 -1.05 5.68 -4.01
C LEU A 103 0.35 6.12 -4.45
N ALA A 104 1.32 5.21 -4.45
CA ALA A 104 2.67 5.52 -4.95
C ALA A 104 2.66 5.93 -6.43
N GLN A 105 1.84 5.28 -7.27
CA GLN A 105 1.68 5.67 -8.68
C GLN A 105 1.01 7.05 -8.82
N MET A 106 -0.02 7.35 -8.03
CA MET A 106 -0.61 8.69 -7.99
C MET A 106 0.39 9.74 -7.51
N TYR A 107 1.20 9.42 -6.51
CA TYR A 107 2.25 10.32 -6.03
C TYR A 107 3.29 10.62 -7.13
N MET A 108 3.74 9.60 -7.88
CA MET A 108 4.66 9.80 -9.02
C MET A 108 4.03 10.63 -10.14
N GLU A 109 2.72 10.47 -10.40
CA GLU A 109 2.02 11.26 -11.41
C GLU A 109 1.98 12.75 -11.04
N LEU A 110 1.74 13.06 -9.76
CA LEU A 110 1.69 14.46 -9.29
C LEU A 110 3.09 15.05 -9.03
N TYR A 111 4.06 14.22 -8.67
CA TYR A 111 5.40 14.64 -8.26
C TYR A 111 6.49 13.75 -8.89
N PRO A 112 6.67 13.77 -10.23
CA PRO A 112 7.48 12.80 -10.95
C PRO A 112 8.95 12.75 -10.54
N ASP A 113 9.51 13.87 -10.06
CA ASP A 113 10.93 13.99 -9.70
C ASP A 113 11.21 13.85 -8.19
N LYS A 114 10.19 13.53 -7.40
CA LYS A 114 10.30 13.52 -5.93
C LYS A 114 10.58 12.14 -5.33
N ILE A 115 10.79 11.09 -6.12
CA ILE A 115 11.13 9.77 -5.60
C ILE A 115 12.35 9.17 -6.29
N LYS A 116 13.17 8.48 -5.52
CA LYS A 116 14.38 7.81 -5.98
C LYS A 116 14.11 6.41 -6.52
N GLY A 117 13.04 5.77 -6.08
CA GLY A 117 12.65 4.44 -6.53
C GLY A 117 11.29 4.00 -6.03
N PHE A 118 10.72 3.03 -6.71
CA PHE A 118 9.39 2.47 -6.42
C PHE A 118 9.42 0.96 -6.29
N ILE A 119 8.87 0.42 -5.21
CA ILE A 119 8.62 -1.01 -5.05
C ILE A 119 7.11 -1.23 -4.87
N SER A 120 6.53 -1.96 -5.81
CA SER A 120 5.13 -2.39 -5.78
C SER A 120 5.05 -3.79 -5.19
N ILE A 121 4.34 -3.96 -4.08
CA ILE A 121 4.11 -5.25 -3.44
C ILE A 121 2.63 -5.61 -3.59
N ASP A 122 2.33 -6.71 -4.28
CA ASP A 122 0.97 -7.24 -4.47
C ASP A 122 -0.05 -6.18 -4.93
N SER A 123 0.42 -5.16 -5.66
CA SER A 123 -0.40 -4.12 -6.25
C SER A 123 -0.55 -4.36 -7.76
N ALA A 124 -1.09 -3.38 -8.50
CA ALA A 124 -1.30 -3.48 -9.93
C ALA A 124 -1.15 -2.10 -10.58
N PRO A 125 -1.05 -2.00 -11.92
CA PRO A 125 -1.01 -0.72 -12.59
C PRO A 125 -2.33 0.05 -12.43
N LEU A 126 -2.23 1.35 -12.19
CA LEU A 126 -3.39 2.25 -12.05
C LEU A 126 -3.98 2.66 -13.41
N LYS A 127 -3.26 2.41 -14.50
CA LYS A 127 -3.68 2.74 -15.87
C LYS A 127 -4.97 2.02 -16.27
N LYS A 128 -5.95 2.75 -16.76
CA LYS A 128 -7.25 2.23 -17.24
C LYS A 128 -7.10 1.15 -18.31
N SER A 129 -6.06 1.22 -19.15
CA SER A 129 -5.80 0.25 -20.21
C SER A 129 -5.54 -1.19 -19.74
N TYR A 130 -5.33 -1.40 -18.44
CA TYR A 130 -5.17 -2.71 -17.82
C TYR A 130 -6.46 -3.29 -17.27
N ILE A 131 -7.44 -2.46 -16.96
CA ILE A 131 -8.61 -2.81 -16.13
C ILE A 131 -9.87 -2.71 -16.99
N SER A 132 -10.70 -3.74 -16.95
CA SER A 132 -11.95 -3.76 -17.73
C SER A 132 -13.02 -2.83 -17.13
N ALA A 133 -13.94 -2.35 -17.98
CA ALA A 133 -15.08 -1.55 -17.52
C ALA A 133 -15.95 -2.31 -16.49
N MET A 134 -16.05 -3.63 -16.62
CA MET A 134 -16.79 -4.47 -15.66
C MET A 134 -16.12 -4.50 -14.29
N GLU A 135 -14.79 -4.60 -14.23
CA GLU A 135 -14.05 -4.58 -12.97
C GLU A 135 -14.16 -3.21 -12.29
N ILE A 136 -14.07 -2.11 -13.04
CA ILE A 136 -14.29 -0.76 -12.52
C ILE A 136 -15.72 -0.64 -11.93
N TRP A 137 -16.72 -1.15 -12.65
CA TRP A 137 -18.11 -1.15 -12.20
C TRP A 137 -18.30 -1.95 -10.91
N LEU A 138 -17.60 -3.09 -10.75
CA LEU A 138 -17.62 -3.91 -9.55
C LEU A 138 -16.96 -3.19 -8.36
N LEU A 139 -15.81 -2.54 -8.57
CA LEU A 139 -15.12 -1.76 -7.52
C LEU A 139 -16.03 -0.70 -6.89
N GLU A 140 -16.86 -0.04 -7.69
CA GLU A 140 -17.80 0.99 -7.21
C GLU A 140 -18.93 0.42 -6.34
N ARG A 141 -19.21 -0.89 -6.41
CA ARG A 141 -20.43 -1.52 -5.85
C ARG A 141 -20.14 -2.60 -4.80
N VAL A 142 -18.93 -2.71 -4.34
CA VAL A 142 -18.51 -3.78 -3.43
C VAL A 142 -18.98 -3.57 -1.98
N GLU A 143 -19.26 -2.33 -1.54
CA GLU A 143 -19.64 -2.01 -0.14
C GLU A 143 -20.81 -2.83 0.40
N PRO A 144 -21.96 -2.98 -0.32
CA PRO A 144 -23.07 -3.77 0.16
C PRO A 144 -22.68 -5.22 0.50
N LEU A 145 -21.75 -5.83 -0.25
CA LEU A 145 -21.28 -7.19 0.02
C LEU A 145 -20.55 -7.26 1.37
N TYR A 146 -19.69 -6.29 1.67
CA TYR A 146 -19.02 -6.20 2.97
C TYR A 146 -20.00 -5.97 4.12
N ARG A 147 -21.07 -5.20 3.89
CA ARG A 147 -22.10 -4.90 4.93
C ARG A 147 -22.94 -6.10 5.33
N ILE A 148 -23.32 -6.96 4.36
CA ILE A 148 -24.19 -8.11 4.61
C ILE A 148 -23.43 -9.34 5.05
N TYR A 149 -22.10 -9.37 4.82
CA TYR A 149 -21.29 -10.53 5.16
C TYR A 149 -21.11 -10.61 6.68
N PRO A 150 -21.40 -11.78 7.32
CA PRO A 150 -21.25 -11.93 8.76
C PRO A 150 -19.82 -11.62 9.20
N TRP A 151 -19.66 -10.71 10.17
CA TRP A 151 -18.36 -10.17 10.56
C TRP A 151 -17.31 -11.25 10.88
N LYS A 152 -17.65 -12.24 11.72
CA LYS A 152 -16.73 -13.35 12.06
C LYS A 152 -16.31 -14.16 10.84
N ALA A 153 -17.19 -14.31 9.85
CA ALA A 153 -16.86 -14.99 8.61
C ALA A 153 -15.99 -14.11 7.71
N LEU A 154 -16.25 -12.80 7.68
CA LEU A 154 -15.43 -11.80 6.96
C LEU A 154 -14.00 -11.73 7.51
N LEU A 155 -13.82 -11.73 8.84
CA LEU A 155 -12.50 -11.81 9.48
C LEU A 155 -11.69 -13.02 8.99
N ARG A 156 -12.32 -14.20 8.96
CA ARG A 156 -11.66 -15.43 8.49
C ARG A 156 -11.37 -15.39 6.98
N ALA A 157 -12.33 -14.94 6.19
CA ALA A 157 -12.19 -14.90 4.73
C ALA A 157 -11.14 -13.85 4.32
N GLY A 158 -11.16 -12.67 4.93
CA GLY A 158 -10.21 -11.59 4.69
C GLY A 158 -8.79 -11.98 5.07
N SER A 159 -8.58 -12.51 6.28
CA SER A 159 -7.25 -12.91 6.72
C SER A 159 -6.66 -14.02 5.84
N ARG A 160 -7.44 -15.09 5.55
CA ARG A 160 -7.00 -16.20 4.68
C ARG A 160 -6.92 -15.83 3.20
N GLY A 161 -7.68 -14.84 2.77
CA GLY A 161 -7.63 -14.33 1.40
C GLY A 161 -6.39 -13.47 1.14
N CYS A 162 -5.88 -12.80 2.19
CA CYS A 162 -4.74 -11.92 2.10
C CYS A 162 -3.39 -12.60 2.38
N ALA A 163 -3.36 -13.69 3.15
CA ALA A 163 -2.10 -14.34 3.55
C ALA A 163 -2.20 -15.85 3.57
N GLU A 164 -1.07 -16.51 3.32
CA GLU A 164 -0.94 -17.97 3.31
C GLU A 164 -0.35 -18.51 4.62
N THR A 165 0.49 -17.74 5.31
CA THR A 165 1.11 -18.16 6.57
C THR A 165 0.24 -17.83 7.78
N ASP A 166 0.37 -18.62 8.84
CA ASP A 166 -0.33 -18.35 10.11
C ASP A 166 0.01 -16.95 10.65
N TYR A 167 1.27 -16.53 10.52
CA TYR A 167 1.69 -15.18 10.93
C TYR A 167 0.96 -14.10 10.13
N GLY A 168 0.99 -14.18 8.79
CA GLY A 168 0.35 -13.20 7.93
C GLY A 168 -1.17 -13.15 8.13
N GLN A 169 -1.83 -14.33 8.29
CA GLN A 169 -3.26 -14.42 8.58
C GLN A 169 -3.61 -13.81 9.94
N ASN A 170 -2.85 -14.14 11.00
CA ASN A 170 -3.07 -13.58 12.33
C ASN A 170 -2.84 -12.07 12.36
N LEU A 171 -1.81 -11.57 11.65
CA LEU A 171 -1.54 -10.15 11.54
C LEU A 171 -2.70 -9.42 10.86
N MET A 172 -3.16 -9.90 9.69
CA MET A 172 -4.31 -9.32 9.00
C MET A 172 -5.57 -9.35 9.86
N GLN A 173 -5.84 -10.47 10.53
CA GLN A 173 -6.99 -10.58 11.42
C GLN A 173 -6.93 -9.56 12.57
N LYS A 174 -5.76 -9.34 13.20
CA LYS A 174 -5.58 -8.33 14.25
C LYS A 174 -5.85 -6.91 13.74
N MET A 175 -5.40 -6.58 12.51
CA MET A 175 -5.69 -5.29 11.90
C MET A 175 -7.20 -5.13 11.65
N MET A 176 -7.87 -6.13 11.10
CA MET A 176 -9.33 -6.12 10.90
C MET A 176 -10.11 -6.01 12.22
N MET A 177 -9.67 -6.70 13.29
CA MET A 177 -10.34 -6.67 14.61
C MET A 177 -10.31 -5.27 15.26
N SER A 178 -9.50 -4.33 14.80
CA SER A 178 -9.58 -2.95 15.25
C SER A 178 -10.93 -2.28 14.92
N TYR A 179 -11.75 -2.92 14.07
CA TYR A 179 -13.12 -2.50 13.70
C TYR A 179 -14.22 -3.27 14.45
N ASP A 180 -13.88 -4.17 15.40
CA ASP A 180 -14.85 -4.95 16.18
C ASP A 180 -15.96 -4.10 16.83
N PRO A 181 -15.70 -2.89 17.34
CA PRO A 181 -16.76 -2.04 17.92
C PRO A 181 -17.83 -1.60 16.89
N ASP A 182 -17.45 -1.38 15.63
CA ASP A 182 -18.38 -1.10 14.52
C ASP A 182 -17.89 -1.75 13.21
N PRO A 183 -18.24 -3.03 12.95
CA PRO A 183 -17.91 -3.70 11.70
C PRO A 183 -18.43 -3.01 10.44
N LYS A 184 -19.46 -2.16 10.57
CA LYS A 184 -19.96 -1.35 9.44
C LYS A 184 -18.97 -0.28 9.03
N GLU A 185 -18.12 0.19 9.94
CA GLU A 185 -17.02 1.10 9.62
C GLU A 185 -16.02 0.44 8.66
N TYR A 186 -15.66 -0.84 8.92
CA TYR A 186 -14.84 -1.61 7.99
C TYR A 186 -15.46 -1.70 6.59
N ALA A 187 -16.75 -2.00 6.51
CA ALA A 187 -17.46 -2.08 5.22
C ALA A 187 -17.49 -0.71 4.49
N ARG A 188 -17.74 0.37 5.25
CA ARG A 188 -17.69 1.75 4.70
C ARG A 188 -16.31 2.10 4.17
N LEU A 189 -15.25 1.79 4.93
CA LEU A 189 -13.87 2.05 4.52
C LEU A 189 -13.50 1.23 3.27
N ALA A 190 -13.79 -0.06 3.26
CA ALA A 190 -13.51 -0.92 2.11
C ALA A 190 -14.25 -0.41 0.86
N GLY A 191 -15.54 -0.12 0.97
CA GLY A 191 -16.35 0.42 -0.12
C GLY A 191 -15.85 1.78 -0.61
N PHE A 192 -15.48 2.67 0.30
CA PHE A 192 -14.92 3.97 -0.03
C PHE A 192 -13.58 3.84 -0.77
N GLY A 193 -12.66 3.02 -0.25
CA GLY A 193 -11.35 2.80 -0.87
C GLY A 193 -11.44 2.23 -2.28
N PHE A 194 -12.35 1.26 -2.51
CA PHE A 194 -12.56 0.72 -3.86
C PHE A 194 -13.21 1.73 -4.82
N ARG A 195 -14.13 2.58 -4.36
CA ARG A 195 -14.68 3.69 -5.18
C ARG A 195 -13.59 4.70 -5.54
N MET A 196 -12.79 5.11 -4.57
CA MET A 196 -11.65 6.01 -4.78
C MET A 196 -10.65 5.43 -5.82
N LEU A 197 -10.36 4.13 -5.75
CA LEU A 197 -9.56 3.44 -6.76
C LEU A 197 -10.22 3.49 -8.14
N ALA A 198 -11.52 3.20 -8.22
CA ALA A 198 -12.27 3.25 -9.48
C ALA A 198 -12.26 4.66 -10.10
N GLU A 199 -12.40 5.70 -9.29
CA GLU A 199 -12.32 7.10 -9.73
C GLU A 199 -10.93 7.44 -10.27
N ALA A 200 -9.86 7.04 -9.57
CA ALA A 200 -8.48 7.24 -10.02
C ALA A 200 -8.20 6.53 -11.36
N ILE A 201 -8.70 5.30 -11.54
CA ILE A 201 -8.59 4.57 -12.82
C ILE A 201 -9.37 5.28 -13.93
N LYS A 202 -10.57 5.78 -13.65
CA LYS A 202 -11.41 6.49 -14.62
C LYS A 202 -10.81 7.83 -15.05
N ALA A 203 -10.01 8.46 -14.21
CA ALA A 203 -9.30 9.69 -14.53
C ALA A 203 -8.33 9.50 -15.71
N ASP A 204 -7.93 8.25 -15.97
CA ASP A 204 -7.14 7.82 -17.13
C ASP A 204 -5.84 8.63 -17.30
N LEU A 205 -5.20 8.96 -16.19
CA LEU A 205 -3.92 9.65 -16.19
C LEU A 205 -2.79 8.73 -16.68
N PRO A 206 -1.68 9.27 -17.17
CA PRO A 206 -0.57 8.49 -17.74
C PRO A 206 0.05 7.49 -16.78
N TYR A 207 0.15 7.83 -15.49
CA TYR A 207 0.79 7.02 -14.44
C TYR A 207 2.14 6.44 -14.88
N HIS A 208 3.02 7.31 -15.34
CA HIS A 208 4.37 6.91 -15.74
C HIS A 208 5.22 6.53 -14.54
N ILE A 209 5.93 5.41 -14.67
CA ILE A 209 6.97 5.04 -13.70
C ILE A 209 8.26 5.76 -14.14
N SER A 210 8.55 6.89 -13.50
CA SER A 210 9.66 7.79 -13.87
C SER A 210 10.99 7.47 -13.16
N CYS A 211 11.01 6.43 -12.32
CA CYS A 211 12.18 6.05 -11.52
C CYS A 211 12.45 4.55 -11.63
N PRO A 212 13.61 4.05 -11.15
CA PRO A 212 13.83 2.62 -10.98
C PRO A 212 12.68 1.98 -10.20
N ALA A 213 12.18 0.84 -10.68
CA ALA A 213 11.05 0.17 -10.05
C ALA A 213 11.22 -1.35 -9.97
N LEU A 214 10.56 -1.97 -8.98
CA LEU A 214 10.50 -3.41 -8.78
C LEU A 214 9.07 -3.83 -8.44
N LEU A 215 8.55 -4.81 -9.16
CA LEU A 215 7.29 -5.47 -8.87
C LEU A 215 7.56 -6.74 -8.05
N ILE A 216 6.83 -6.90 -6.94
CA ILE A 216 6.83 -8.08 -6.07
C ILE A 216 5.39 -8.59 -6.02
N CYS A 217 5.18 -9.88 -6.23
CA CYS A 217 3.84 -10.46 -6.18
C CYS A 217 3.88 -11.88 -5.62
N GLY A 218 2.98 -12.19 -4.69
CA GLY A 218 2.81 -13.53 -4.15
C GLY A 218 2.31 -14.51 -5.21
N GLU A 219 2.93 -15.70 -5.29
CA GLU A 219 2.50 -16.75 -6.24
C GLU A 219 1.07 -17.22 -6.00
N LYS A 220 0.59 -17.12 -4.75
CA LYS A 220 -0.73 -17.53 -4.31
C LYS A 220 -1.69 -16.35 -4.09
N ASP A 221 -1.31 -15.13 -4.51
CA ASP A 221 -2.19 -13.98 -4.41
C ASP A 221 -3.53 -14.24 -5.10
N LYS A 222 -4.62 -14.08 -4.36
CA LYS A 222 -6.01 -14.28 -4.79
C LYS A 222 -6.81 -12.98 -4.79
N ALA A 223 -6.19 -11.85 -4.49
CA ALA A 223 -6.86 -10.56 -4.46
C ALA A 223 -7.13 -10.06 -5.89
N GLY A 224 -8.35 -10.26 -6.34
CA GLY A 224 -8.77 -9.86 -7.67
C GLY A 224 -7.88 -10.42 -8.78
N SER A 225 -7.47 -9.55 -9.70
CA SER A 225 -6.62 -9.90 -10.85
C SER A 225 -5.13 -9.51 -10.66
N ALA A 226 -4.67 -9.25 -9.43
CA ALA A 226 -3.34 -8.70 -9.14
C ALA A 226 -2.20 -9.48 -9.85
N LYS A 227 -2.20 -10.81 -9.79
CA LYS A 227 -1.21 -11.66 -10.48
C LYS A 227 -1.19 -11.45 -11.99
N SER A 228 -2.37 -11.44 -12.60
CA SER A 228 -2.52 -11.23 -14.03
C SER A 228 -2.04 -9.85 -14.45
N TYR A 229 -2.36 -8.83 -13.65
CA TYR A 229 -1.96 -7.45 -13.90
C TYR A 229 -0.46 -7.24 -13.73
N ASN A 230 0.17 -7.81 -12.71
CA ASN A 230 1.62 -7.75 -12.54
C ASN A 230 2.36 -8.41 -13.72
N LYS A 231 1.88 -9.56 -14.20
CA LYS A 231 2.44 -10.22 -15.39
C LYS A 231 2.32 -9.34 -16.65
N LYS A 232 1.15 -8.73 -16.87
CA LYS A 232 0.93 -7.81 -17.99
C LYS A 232 1.77 -6.54 -17.86
N TRP A 233 1.92 -6.01 -16.65
CA TRP A 233 2.72 -4.81 -16.37
C TRP A 233 4.19 -5.05 -16.70
N HIS A 234 4.75 -6.15 -16.17
CA HIS A 234 6.09 -6.60 -16.54
C HIS A 234 6.27 -6.74 -18.07
N GLN A 235 5.31 -7.41 -18.75
CA GLN A 235 5.41 -7.64 -20.20
C GLN A 235 5.31 -6.38 -21.04
N ARG A 236 4.49 -5.40 -20.65
CA ARG A 236 4.23 -4.20 -21.44
C ARG A 236 5.23 -3.07 -21.17
N GLU A 237 5.68 -2.93 -19.93
CA GLU A 237 6.52 -1.82 -19.50
C GLU A 237 7.95 -2.24 -19.14
N GLY A 238 8.28 -3.54 -19.22
CA GLY A 238 9.64 -4.04 -18.97
C GLY A 238 10.07 -3.99 -17.51
N LEU A 239 9.16 -3.69 -16.57
CA LEU A 239 9.49 -3.58 -15.15
C LEU A 239 9.92 -4.93 -14.57
N PRO A 240 10.99 -5.02 -13.79
CA PRO A 240 11.40 -6.26 -13.12
C PRO A 240 10.26 -6.80 -12.23
N LEU A 241 9.94 -8.09 -12.35
CA LEU A 241 8.92 -8.76 -11.54
C LEU A 241 9.55 -9.94 -10.77
N LYS A 242 9.27 -10.00 -9.47
CA LYS A 242 9.66 -11.10 -8.58
C LYS A 242 8.42 -11.77 -7.99
N TRP A 243 8.34 -13.07 -8.21
CA TRP A 243 7.31 -13.92 -7.61
C TRP A 243 7.78 -14.44 -6.26
N ILE A 244 6.95 -14.29 -5.23
CA ILE A 244 7.25 -14.78 -3.88
C ILE A 244 6.55 -16.12 -3.67
N LYS A 245 7.33 -17.17 -3.52
CA LYS A 245 6.82 -18.53 -3.30
C LYS A 245 6.07 -18.63 -1.97
N ASN A 246 4.99 -19.40 -1.96
CA ASN A 246 4.17 -19.63 -0.76
C ASN A 246 3.64 -18.36 -0.10
N ALA A 247 3.45 -17.28 -0.84
CA ALA A 247 2.92 -16.03 -0.35
C ALA A 247 1.60 -15.67 -1.05
N GLY A 248 0.67 -15.10 -0.28
CA GLY A 248 -0.60 -14.52 -0.73
C GLY A 248 -0.45 -13.03 -1.09
N HIS A 249 -1.52 -12.27 -0.87
CA HIS A 249 -1.61 -10.83 -1.14
C HIS A 249 -0.78 -9.97 -0.18
N ASN A 250 -0.44 -10.48 1.01
CA ASN A 250 0.47 -9.83 1.94
C ASN A 250 1.83 -10.53 1.89
N SER A 251 2.46 -10.57 0.71
CA SER A 251 3.70 -11.32 0.49
C SER A 251 4.85 -10.86 1.38
N ASN A 252 4.86 -9.57 1.76
CA ASN A 252 5.81 -9.01 2.71
C ASN A 252 5.64 -9.54 4.15
N ALA A 253 4.42 -9.95 4.52
CA ALA A 253 4.15 -10.60 5.80
C ALA A 253 4.36 -12.11 5.73
N ASP A 254 4.00 -12.74 4.61
CA ASP A 254 4.13 -14.19 4.42
C ASP A 254 5.59 -14.65 4.29
N GLN A 255 6.43 -13.87 3.60
CA GLN A 255 7.83 -14.20 3.33
C GLN A 255 8.73 -12.96 3.57
N PRO A 256 8.78 -12.46 4.83
CA PRO A 256 9.46 -11.20 5.14
C PRO A 256 10.95 -11.22 4.79
N ASP A 257 11.65 -12.33 5.01
CA ASP A 257 13.08 -12.42 4.75
C ASP A 257 13.41 -12.32 3.26
N GLU A 258 12.57 -12.93 2.39
CA GLU A 258 12.75 -12.84 0.95
C GLU A 258 12.46 -11.43 0.45
N VAL A 259 11.35 -10.83 0.90
CA VAL A 259 10.99 -9.47 0.54
C VAL A 259 12.03 -8.46 1.03
N ASN A 260 12.53 -8.60 2.26
CA ASN A 260 13.59 -7.76 2.82
C ASN A 260 14.88 -7.82 1.98
N ARG A 261 15.31 -9.03 1.55
CA ARG A 261 16.45 -9.18 0.66
C ARG A 261 16.25 -8.51 -0.70
N LEU A 262 15.04 -8.57 -1.27
CA LEU A 262 14.72 -7.90 -2.53
C LEU A 262 14.76 -6.38 -2.38
N ILE A 263 14.20 -5.84 -1.30
CA ILE A 263 14.25 -4.40 -0.98
C ILE A 263 15.72 -3.97 -0.80
N GLU A 264 16.52 -4.70 -0.02
CA GLU A 264 17.93 -4.37 0.21
C GLU A 264 18.74 -4.39 -1.10
N LYS A 265 18.50 -5.38 -1.97
CA LYS A 265 19.14 -5.44 -3.30
C LYS A 265 18.74 -4.26 -4.17
N PHE A 266 17.46 -3.85 -4.11
CA PHE A 266 16.96 -2.70 -4.85
C PHE A 266 17.61 -1.40 -4.38
N ILE A 267 17.71 -1.18 -3.05
CA ILE A 267 18.39 0.00 -2.46
C ILE A 267 19.82 0.10 -3.01
N ARG A 268 20.61 -0.97 -2.93
CA ARG A 268 22.00 -0.99 -3.44
C ARG A 268 22.06 -0.63 -4.94
N GLY A 269 21.11 -1.11 -5.74
CA GLY A 269 21.03 -0.79 -7.17
C GLY A 269 20.77 0.67 -7.45
N VAL A 270 19.93 1.33 -6.62
CA VAL A 270 19.56 2.73 -6.74
C VAL A 270 20.63 3.67 -6.18
N GLU A 271 21.43 3.23 -5.22
CA GLU A 271 22.57 4.00 -4.66
C GLU A 271 23.74 4.10 -5.65
N CYS A 272 23.83 3.18 -6.61
CA CYS A 272 24.90 3.16 -7.62
C CYS A 272 24.59 4.00 -8.89
N ILE A 273 23.40 4.58 -8.99
CA ILE A 273 22.97 5.47 -10.08
C ILE A 273 23.09 6.93 -9.64
#